data_382a13ac52c629a768810cf53f9990e8
#
_entry.id   382a13ac52c629a768810cf53f9990e8
#
_cell.length_a   1.000
_cell.length_b   1.000
_cell.length_c   1.000
_cell.angle_alpha   90.00
_cell.angle_beta   90.00
_cell.angle_gamma   90.00
#
_symmetry.space_group_name_H-M   'P 1'
#
loop_
_entity.id
_entity.type
_entity.pdbx_description
1 polymer ?
#
loop_
_entity_poly.entity_id
_entity_poly.type
_entity_poly.pdbx_seq_one_letter_code
_entity_poly.pdbx_strand_id
1 'polypeptide(L)'
;MTSVYRDANAQQEVRRWCENRIAEWGMPHVRGEVVTSAGVTSFLTAGPEPRDGEPGVVLLPGTNMNAALCLPLAGALARGRRVTVLDLPGQPGLSAGGRPRARRMAWYGQWLSEALEPVAPGPAVVVGHPLGGAVALACDSRRIVGRVLLSSAGITRLRVPAPLLASTVPWLLRPSVARSAALLRRMAAPGWGEVSGNLSTWMDLVARCCRTSLAPPPLPPALLERRRPVPTLVVTGRFDPFLPPRVLGPSARRRLGAEFRVTEGAGHLLLDEAPEAVLALVEEFCATFARS
;
A
#
# COMPACT_ATOMS: atom_id res chain seq x y z
N MET A 1 15.45 14.86 8.29
CA MET A 1 14.04 14.47 8.04
C MET A 1 13.23 15.65 7.58
N THR A 2 12.24 15.45 6.68
CA THR A 2 11.30 16.49 6.25
C THR A 2 9.89 15.99 6.57
N SER A 3 9.06 16.82 7.23
CA SER A 3 7.67 16.45 7.53
C SER A 3 6.84 16.29 6.25
N VAL A 4 5.97 15.28 6.22
CA VAL A 4 4.95 15.12 5.19
C VAL A 4 3.86 16.19 5.32
N TYR A 5 3.60 16.66 6.52
CA TYR A 5 2.60 17.68 6.80
C TYR A 5 3.11 19.10 6.54
N ARG A 6 2.23 20.00 6.14
CA ARG A 6 2.55 21.41 5.93
C ARG A 6 2.85 22.12 7.26
N ASP A 7 2.03 21.82 8.28
CA ASP A 7 2.13 22.34 9.63
C ASP A 7 1.45 21.39 10.65
N ALA A 8 1.41 21.77 11.92
CA ALA A 8 0.83 20.97 13.00
C ALA A 8 -0.70 20.82 12.89
N ASN A 9 -1.41 21.87 12.42
CA ASN A 9 -2.86 21.81 12.23
C ASN A 9 -3.22 20.82 11.12
N ALA A 10 -2.48 20.84 10.01
CA ALA A 10 -2.60 19.88 8.92
C ALA A 10 -2.38 18.43 9.39
N GLN A 11 -1.40 18.22 10.25
CA GLN A 11 -1.18 16.90 10.86
C GLN A 11 -2.37 16.46 11.71
N GLN A 12 -2.90 17.35 12.53
CA GLN A 12 -4.03 17.05 13.40
C GLN A 12 -5.31 16.75 12.60
N GLU A 13 -5.56 17.47 11.51
CA GLU A 13 -6.70 17.25 10.62
C GLU A 13 -6.63 15.84 9.97
N VAL A 14 -5.44 15.46 9.48
CA VAL A 14 -5.19 14.12 8.92
C VAL A 14 -5.38 13.03 9.98
N ARG A 15 -4.82 13.19 11.17
CA ARG A 15 -4.98 12.22 12.27
C ARG A 15 -6.45 12.04 12.64
N ARG A 16 -7.18 13.12 12.80
CA ARG A 16 -8.63 13.08 13.12
C ARG A 16 -9.42 12.31 12.06
N TRP A 17 -9.12 12.53 10.77
CA TRP A 17 -9.77 11.79 9.70
C TRP A 17 -9.50 10.29 9.82
N CYS A 18 -8.24 9.89 10.04
CA CYS A 18 -7.88 8.48 10.21
C CYS A 18 -8.56 7.85 11.44
N GLU A 19 -8.56 8.56 12.57
CA GLU A 19 -9.16 8.11 13.82
C GLU A 19 -10.66 7.90 13.67
N ASN A 20 -11.38 8.83 13.04
CA ASN A 20 -12.81 8.71 12.77
C ASN A 20 -13.10 7.48 11.88
N ARG A 21 -12.34 7.28 10.81
CA ARG A 21 -12.52 6.12 9.92
C ARG A 21 -12.26 4.79 10.63
N ILE A 22 -11.28 4.75 11.53
CA ILE A 22 -11.01 3.54 12.32
C ILE A 22 -12.12 3.32 13.37
N ALA A 23 -12.63 4.38 14.00
CA ALA A 23 -13.72 4.28 14.97
C ALA A 23 -15.03 3.78 14.32
N GLU A 24 -15.26 4.13 13.06
CA GLU A 24 -16.42 3.65 12.27
C GLU A 24 -16.24 2.18 11.77
N TRP A 25 -15.04 1.62 11.91
CA TRP A 25 -14.79 0.24 11.44
C TRP A 25 -15.39 -0.78 12.40
N GLY A 26 -16.52 -1.37 12.04
CA GLY A 26 -17.27 -2.29 12.88
C GLY A 26 -16.61 -3.66 13.15
N MET A 27 -15.32 -3.85 12.72
CA MET A 27 -14.58 -5.08 12.97
C MET A 27 -13.83 -5.02 14.31
N PRO A 28 -13.93 -6.05 15.17
CA PRO A 28 -13.09 -6.15 16.36
C PRO A 28 -11.60 -6.09 15.98
N HIS A 29 -10.88 -5.16 16.59
CA HIS A 29 -9.46 -4.92 16.28
C HIS A 29 -8.68 -4.41 17.49
N VAL A 30 -7.37 -4.59 17.45
CA VAL A 30 -6.41 -4.01 18.39
C VAL A 30 -5.64 -2.91 17.67
N ARG A 31 -5.51 -1.76 18.33
CA ARG A 31 -4.62 -0.68 17.90
C ARG A 31 -3.35 -0.71 18.73
N GLY A 32 -2.22 -0.45 18.09
CA GLY A 32 -0.94 -0.38 18.78
C GLY A 32 0.03 0.56 18.09
N GLU A 33 1.14 0.80 18.78
CA GLU A 33 2.27 1.58 18.29
C GLU A 33 3.56 0.84 18.56
N VAL A 34 4.49 0.90 17.62
CA VAL A 34 5.86 0.40 17.81
C VAL A 34 6.86 1.51 17.53
N VAL A 35 7.93 1.55 18.30
CA VAL A 35 9.03 2.50 18.07
C VAL A 35 10.06 1.84 17.16
N THR A 36 10.40 2.52 16.08
CA THR A 36 11.41 2.10 15.10
C THR A 36 12.42 3.22 14.86
N SER A 37 13.47 2.97 14.10
CA SER A 37 14.43 4.00 13.67
C SER A 37 13.78 5.10 12.83
N ALA A 38 12.58 4.84 12.26
CA ALA A 38 11.79 5.81 11.53
C ALA A 38 10.85 6.64 12.43
N GLY A 39 10.81 6.37 13.73
CA GLY A 39 9.90 6.95 14.72
C GLY A 39 8.73 6.03 15.05
N VAL A 40 7.71 6.57 15.69
CA VAL A 40 6.50 5.83 16.07
C VAL A 40 5.77 5.36 14.82
N THR A 41 5.45 4.08 14.78
CA THR A 41 4.67 3.42 13.74
C THR A 41 3.37 2.94 14.33
N SER A 42 2.25 3.44 13.85
CA SER A 42 0.90 2.99 14.22
C SER A 42 0.50 1.76 13.41
N PHE A 43 -0.19 0.82 14.06
CA PHE A 43 -0.74 -0.36 13.40
C PHE A 43 -2.12 -0.73 13.93
N LEU A 44 -2.83 -1.51 13.12
CA LEU A 44 -4.12 -2.13 13.45
C LEU A 44 -3.99 -3.63 13.22
N THR A 45 -4.49 -4.43 14.15
CA THR A 45 -4.53 -5.89 13.99
C THR A 45 -5.96 -6.40 14.22
N ALA A 46 -6.42 -7.27 13.33
CA ALA A 46 -7.74 -7.90 13.40
C ALA A 46 -7.67 -9.36 12.94
N GLY A 47 -8.72 -10.11 13.24
CA GLY A 47 -8.86 -11.52 12.86
C GLY A 47 -8.26 -12.49 13.88
N PRO A 48 -8.48 -13.79 13.68
CA PRO A 48 -8.02 -14.84 14.58
C PRO A 48 -6.49 -14.96 14.61
N GLU A 49 -5.96 -15.50 15.69
CA GLU A 49 -4.54 -15.87 15.74
C GLU A 49 -4.21 -16.91 14.68
N PRO A 50 -3.04 -16.81 14.02
CA PRO A 50 -2.61 -17.81 13.05
C PRO A 50 -2.48 -19.19 13.72
N ARG A 51 -2.81 -20.23 12.97
CA ARG A 51 -2.46 -21.60 13.38
C ARG A 51 -0.94 -21.79 13.28
N ASP A 52 -0.44 -22.82 13.93
CA ASP A 52 0.99 -23.14 13.87
C ASP A 52 1.48 -23.26 12.43
N GLY A 53 2.51 -22.45 12.10
CA GLY A 53 3.07 -22.40 10.75
C GLY A 53 2.29 -21.58 9.72
N GLU A 54 1.06 -21.14 10.00
CA GLU A 54 0.28 -20.32 9.09
C GLU A 54 0.76 -18.87 9.10
N PRO A 55 1.06 -18.25 7.92
CA PRO A 55 1.49 -16.88 7.91
C PRO A 55 0.34 -15.91 8.18
N GLY A 56 0.60 -14.92 9.03
CA GLY A 56 -0.24 -13.73 9.13
C GLY A 56 -0.13 -12.86 7.88
N VAL A 57 -1.10 -11.98 7.65
CA VAL A 57 -1.07 -11.00 6.55
C VAL A 57 -0.69 -9.63 7.08
N VAL A 58 0.29 -8.99 6.43
CA VAL A 58 0.67 -7.60 6.72
C VAL A 58 0.34 -6.73 5.51
N LEU A 59 -0.56 -5.77 5.70
CA LEU A 59 -0.97 -4.82 4.66
C LEU A 59 -0.15 -3.53 4.73
N LEU A 60 0.37 -3.09 3.60
CA LEU A 60 1.11 -1.85 3.44
C LEU A 60 0.41 -0.93 2.42
N PRO A 61 -0.08 0.24 2.84
CA PRO A 61 -0.79 1.18 1.98
C PRO A 61 0.08 1.80 0.89
N GLY A 62 -0.58 2.48 -0.04
CA GLY A 62 0.03 3.17 -1.18
C GLY A 62 0.64 4.52 -0.84
N THR A 63 1.14 5.19 -1.88
CA THR A 63 1.63 6.57 -1.79
C THR A 63 0.49 7.52 -1.41
N ASN A 64 0.71 8.35 -0.40
CA ASN A 64 -0.29 9.26 0.16
C ASN A 64 -1.53 8.55 0.72
N MET A 65 -1.43 7.26 1.01
CA MET A 65 -2.47 6.44 1.63
C MET A 65 -2.07 6.05 3.05
N ASN A 66 -3.01 5.48 3.80
CA ASN A 66 -2.83 5.05 5.19
C ASN A 66 -3.62 3.77 5.50
N ALA A 67 -3.49 3.29 6.73
CA ALA A 67 -4.17 2.09 7.21
C ALA A 67 -5.69 2.18 7.11
N ALA A 68 -6.29 3.35 7.37
CA ALA A 68 -7.73 3.53 7.34
C ALA A 68 -8.35 3.33 5.93
N LEU A 69 -7.56 3.46 4.87
CA LEU A 69 -7.98 3.15 3.51
C LEU A 69 -7.86 1.66 3.15
N CYS A 70 -7.11 0.90 3.94
CA CYS A 70 -6.98 -0.55 3.78
C CYS A 70 -8.06 -1.35 4.55
N LEU A 71 -8.88 -0.68 5.37
CA LEU A 71 -9.86 -1.34 6.25
C LEU A 71 -10.85 -2.26 5.53
N PRO A 72 -11.37 -1.94 4.32
CA PRO A 72 -12.25 -2.87 3.61
C PRO A 72 -11.56 -4.22 3.31
N LEU A 73 -10.36 -4.21 2.75
CA LEU A 73 -9.61 -5.44 2.49
C LEU A 73 -9.17 -6.11 3.79
N ALA A 74 -8.70 -5.32 4.78
CA ALA A 74 -8.31 -5.84 6.09
C ALA A 74 -9.47 -6.57 6.76
N GLY A 75 -10.68 -5.99 6.76
CA GLY A 75 -11.87 -6.61 7.34
C GLY A 75 -12.31 -7.88 6.61
N ALA A 76 -12.22 -7.91 5.30
CA ALA A 76 -12.53 -9.10 4.53
C ALA A 76 -11.58 -10.26 4.85
N LEU A 77 -10.27 -10.01 4.88
CA LEU A 77 -9.24 -11.00 5.23
C LEU A 77 -9.33 -11.42 6.71
N ALA A 78 -9.65 -10.49 7.61
CA ALA A 78 -9.73 -10.74 9.06
C ALA A 78 -10.84 -11.69 9.47
N ARG A 79 -11.77 -12.04 8.59
CA ARG A 79 -12.77 -13.08 8.86
C ARG A 79 -12.15 -14.48 9.01
N GLY A 80 -11.01 -14.72 8.37
CA GLY A 80 -10.36 -16.03 8.40
C GLY A 80 -8.86 -16.00 8.74
N ARG A 81 -8.24 -14.83 8.87
CA ARG A 81 -6.79 -14.69 9.05
C ARG A 81 -6.44 -13.55 10.00
N ARG A 82 -5.29 -13.68 10.64
CA ARG A 82 -4.66 -12.54 11.33
C ARG A 82 -4.17 -11.54 10.30
N VAL A 83 -4.65 -10.30 10.40
CA VAL A 83 -4.26 -9.20 9.51
C VAL A 83 -3.74 -8.04 10.33
N THR A 84 -2.55 -7.58 10.00
CA THR A 84 -1.97 -6.36 10.57
C THR A 84 -1.80 -5.31 9.47
N VAL A 85 -2.35 -4.12 9.66
CA VAL A 85 -2.18 -2.99 8.74
C VAL A 85 -1.21 -2.01 9.37
N LEU A 86 -0.11 -1.68 8.69
CA LEU A 86 0.89 -0.72 9.15
C LEU A 86 0.71 0.64 8.44
N ASP A 87 0.69 1.72 9.21
CA ASP A 87 0.87 3.06 8.62
C ASP A 87 2.33 3.31 8.30
N LEU A 88 2.63 3.68 7.07
CA LEU A 88 4.00 3.99 6.66
C LEU A 88 4.47 5.33 7.24
N PRO A 89 5.60 5.39 7.96
CA PRO A 89 6.15 6.66 8.39
C PRO A 89 6.48 7.56 7.19
N GLY A 90 6.32 8.87 7.37
CA GLY A 90 6.51 9.83 6.27
C GLY A 90 5.45 9.80 5.17
N GLN A 91 4.35 9.03 5.37
CA GLN A 91 3.11 9.14 4.63
C GLN A 91 2.03 9.77 5.52
N PRO A 92 0.96 10.34 4.94
CA PRO A 92 -0.14 10.90 5.73
C PRO A 92 -0.90 9.78 6.46
N GLY A 93 -0.95 9.83 7.79
CA GLY A 93 -1.59 8.80 8.63
C GLY A 93 -1.31 9.02 10.10
N LEU A 94 -1.27 7.94 10.87
CA LEU A 94 -1.08 7.97 12.33
C LEU A 94 0.39 7.77 12.75
N SER A 95 1.25 7.29 11.86
CA SER A 95 2.68 7.11 12.11
C SER A 95 3.46 8.43 12.06
N ALA A 96 4.74 8.39 12.43
CA ALA A 96 5.63 9.53 12.38
C ALA A 96 5.67 10.17 10.98
N GLY A 97 5.47 11.51 10.91
CA GLY A 97 5.37 12.25 9.64
C GLY A 97 6.72 12.58 8.99
N GLY A 98 7.84 12.26 9.63
CA GLY A 98 9.17 12.55 9.12
C GLY A 98 9.66 11.54 8.08
N ARG A 99 10.29 12.02 6.99
CA ARG A 99 10.90 11.15 5.98
C ARG A 99 12.25 11.69 5.50
N PRO A 100 13.22 10.81 5.13
CA PRO A 100 14.49 11.26 4.60
C PRO A 100 14.33 11.82 3.18
N ARG A 101 15.25 12.75 2.81
CA ARG A 101 15.29 13.34 1.46
C ARG A 101 15.92 12.36 0.44
N ALA A 102 16.87 11.53 0.89
CA ALA A 102 17.59 10.57 0.06
C ALA A 102 17.51 9.15 0.62
N ARG A 103 17.85 8.13 -0.18
CA ARG A 103 17.87 6.70 0.20
C ARG A 103 16.56 6.20 0.82
N ARG A 104 15.44 6.78 0.42
CA ARG A 104 14.13 6.52 1.03
C ARG A 104 13.75 5.04 1.02
N MET A 105 14.05 4.31 -0.06
CA MET A 105 13.68 2.90 -0.14
C MET A 105 14.50 2.01 0.81
N ALA A 106 15.79 2.29 0.99
CA ALA A 106 16.61 1.60 1.98
C ALA A 106 16.11 1.88 3.41
N TRP A 107 15.75 3.13 3.69
CA TRP A 107 15.15 3.53 4.96
C TRP A 107 13.80 2.81 5.23
N TYR A 108 12.93 2.71 4.21
CA TYR A 108 11.70 1.93 4.34
C TYR A 108 11.94 0.44 4.53
N GLY A 109 12.95 -0.13 3.85
CA GLY A 109 13.30 -1.54 4.02
C GLY A 109 13.74 -1.85 5.44
N GLN A 110 14.59 -0.99 6.03
CA GLN A 110 15.01 -1.09 7.42
C GLN A 110 13.82 -0.91 8.38
N TRP A 111 13.00 0.13 8.19
CA TRP A 111 11.80 0.38 8.98
C TRP A 111 10.87 -0.83 9.02
N LEU A 112 10.57 -1.42 7.84
CA LEU A 112 9.66 -2.57 7.81
C LEU A 112 10.27 -3.79 8.51
N SER A 113 11.58 -3.99 8.40
CA SER A 113 12.27 -5.08 9.11
C SER A 113 12.13 -4.93 10.62
N GLU A 114 12.33 -3.71 11.14
CA GLU A 114 12.17 -3.39 12.57
C GLU A 114 10.70 -3.52 13.03
N ALA A 115 9.75 -3.01 12.23
CA ALA A 115 8.33 -3.04 12.58
C ALA A 115 7.75 -4.46 12.59
N LEU A 116 8.19 -5.34 11.69
CA LEU A 116 7.70 -6.72 11.62
C LEU A 116 8.03 -7.54 12.86
N GLU A 117 9.13 -7.26 13.56
CA GLU A 117 9.54 -8.02 14.75
C GLU A 117 8.44 -8.07 15.83
N PRO A 118 7.88 -6.94 16.30
CA PRO A 118 6.82 -6.95 17.30
C PRO A 118 5.41 -7.17 16.74
N VAL A 119 5.11 -6.78 15.47
CA VAL A 119 3.72 -6.81 14.96
C VAL A 119 3.36 -8.12 14.24
N ALA A 120 4.36 -8.86 13.78
CA ALA A 120 4.19 -10.16 13.12
C ALA A 120 5.22 -11.15 13.69
N PRO A 121 5.00 -11.70 14.90
CA PRO A 121 5.97 -12.55 15.59
C PRO A 121 6.26 -13.86 14.84
N GLY A 122 5.37 -14.31 13.97
CA GLY A 122 5.52 -15.47 13.08
C GLY A 122 5.84 -15.11 11.62
N PRO A 123 5.70 -16.09 10.72
CA PRO A 123 5.82 -15.86 9.28
C PRO A 123 4.72 -14.90 8.79
N ALA A 124 5.03 -14.11 7.78
CA ALA A 124 4.10 -13.12 7.24
C ALA A 124 4.07 -13.10 5.71
N VAL A 125 2.89 -13.03 5.14
CA VAL A 125 2.66 -12.62 3.75
C VAL A 125 2.44 -11.11 3.73
N VAL A 126 3.32 -10.37 3.05
CA VAL A 126 3.20 -8.92 2.94
C VAL A 126 2.44 -8.56 1.67
N VAL A 127 1.32 -7.89 1.82
CA VAL A 127 0.48 -7.37 0.74
C VAL A 127 0.71 -5.86 0.63
N GLY A 128 1.24 -5.39 -0.47
CA GLY A 128 1.61 -3.98 -0.64
C GLY A 128 1.04 -3.34 -1.90
N HIS A 129 0.45 -2.15 -1.77
CA HIS A 129 -0.10 -1.31 -2.84
C HIS A 129 0.58 0.06 -2.83
N PRO A 130 0.74 0.74 -3.97
CA PRO A 130 1.88 0.54 -4.85
C PRO A 130 3.22 0.84 -4.15
N LEU A 131 3.25 1.87 -3.24
CA LEU A 131 4.44 2.17 -2.42
C LEU A 131 4.73 1.03 -1.45
N GLY A 132 3.68 0.50 -0.80
CA GLY A 132 3.79 -0.64 0.11
C GLY A 132 4.44 -1.85 -0.54
N GLY A 133 4.16 -2.10 -1.83
CA GLY A 133 4.83 -3.15 -2.59
C GLY A 133 6.32 -2.90 -2.80
N ALA A 134 6.72 -1.67 -3.12
CA ALA A 134 8.13 -1.30 -3.22
C ALA A 134 8.85 -1.41 -1.86
N VAL A 135 8.15 -1.08 -0.77
CA VAL A 135 8.66 -1.23 0.61
C VAL A 135 8.85 -2.70 0.96
N ALA A 136 7.89 -3.56 0.64
CA ALA A 136 8.00 -5.01 0.83
C ALA A 136 9.19 -5.61 0.07
N LEU A 137 9.48 -5.11 -1.14
CA LEU A 137 10.65 -5.51 -1.92
C LEU A 137 11.97 -4.96 -1.34
N ALA A 138 11.95 -3.78 -0.74
CA ALA A 138 13.14 -3.19 -0.12
C ALA A 138 13.52 -3.90 1.20
N CYS A 139 12.54 -4.50 1.90
CA CYS A 139 12.72 -5.17 3.19
C CYS A 139 13.43 -6.52 3.05
N ASP A 140 14.33 -6.82 4.00
CA ASP A 140 15.15 -8.06 4.05
C ASP A 140 14.79 -8.97 5.25
N SER A 141 13.65 -8.77 5.88
CA SER A 141 13.22 -9.58 7.02
C SER A 141 12.93 -11.02 6.59
N ARG A 142 13.47 -11.98 7.37
CA ARG A 142 13.18 -13.42 7.20
C ARG A 142 11.73 -13.79 7.57
N ARG A 143 11.00 -12.90 8.24
CA ARG A 143 9.58 -13.11 8.53
C ARG A 143 8.72 -13.05 7.28
N ILE A 144 9.20 -12.41 6.21
CA ILE A 144 8.47 -12.35 4.94
C ILE A 144 8.64 -13.66 4.18
N VAL A 145 7.65 -14.53 4.27
CA VAL A 145 7.60 -15.81 3.56
C VAL A 145 6.92 -15.71 2.20
N GLY A 146 6.15 -14.64 1.96
CA GLY A 146 5.48 -14.38 0.68
C GLY A 146 5.18 -12.89 0.46
N ARG A 147 5.00 -12.50 -0.80
CA ARG A 147 4.64 -11.13 -1.19
C ARG A 147 3.50 -11.12 -2.20
N VAL A 148 2.49 -10.29 -1.95
CA VAL A 148 1.46 -9.93 -2.94
C VAL A 148 1.60 -8.45 -3.26
N LEU A 149 1.96 -8.13 -4.49
CA LEU A 149 2.34 -6.80 -4.93
C LEU A 149 1.27 -6.24 -5.87
N LEU A 150 0.43 -5.36 -5.35
CA LEU A 150 -0.72 -4.78 -6.05
C LEU A 150 -0.30 -3.47 -6.74
N SER A 151 -0.34 -3.43 -8.07
CA SER A 151 0.11 -2.28 -8.87
C SER A 151 1.43 -1.68 -8.37
N SER A 152 2.40 -2.56 -8.08
CA SER A 152 3.56 -2.21 -7.26
C SER A 152 4.58 -1.37 -8.00
N ALA A 153 4.96 -0.25 -7.39
CA ALA A 153 6.18 0.48 -7.72
C ALA A 153 7.44 -0.34 -7.39
N GLY A 154 8.61 0.15 -7.80
CA GLY A 154 9.90 -0.47 -7.47
C GLY A 154 10.36 -1.55 -8.46
N ILE A 155 9.48 -2.17 -9.24
CA ILE A 155 9.85 -3.22 -10.21
C ILE A 155 10.27 -2.60 -11.54
N THR A 156 9.52 -1.62 -12.02
CA THR A 156 9.77 -0.91 -13.27
C THR A 156 9.49 0.59 -13.11
N ARG A 157 9.88 1.40 -14.09
CA ARG A 157 9.59 2.83 -14.07
C ARG A 157 8.09 3.05 -14.30
N LEU A 158 7.47 3.86 -13.45
CA LEU A 158 6.09 4.30 -13.65
C LEU A 158 5.98 5.20 -14.87
N ARG A 159 4.88 5.04 -15.58
CA ARG A 159 4.48 5.96 -16.66
C ARG A 159 3.56 7.02 -16.04
N VAL A 160 3.67 8.25 -16.52
CA VAL A 160 2.73 9.31 -16.15
C VAL A 160 2.15 9.88 -17.45
N PRO A 161 0.97 9.41 -17.87
CA PRO A 161 0.32 9.92 -19.07
C PRO A 161 -0.02 11.41 -18.95
N ALA A 162 0.07 12.15 -20.06
CA ALA A 162 -0.22 13.58 -20.08
C ALA A 162 -1.62 13.96 -19.53
N PRO A 163 -2.71 13.21 -19.81
CA PRO A 163 -4.02 13.51 -19.22
C PRO A 163 -4.05 13.41 -17.69
N LEU A 164 -3.26 12.50 -17.10
CA LEU A 164 -3.15 12.36 -15.65
C LEU A 164 -2.39 13.56 -15.07
N LEU A 165 -1.27 13.96 -15.69
CA LEU A 165 -0.53 15.14 -15.28
C LEU A 165 -1.39 16.41 -15.35
N ALA A 166 -2.18 16.58 -16.41
CA ALA A 166 -3.12 17.67 -16.57
C ALA A 166 -4.19 17.73 -15.46
N SER A 167 -4.58 16.58 -14.90
CA SER A 167 -5.51 16.53 -13.74
C SER A 167 -4.79 16.75 -12.41
N THR A 168 -3.51 16.37 -12.30
CA THR A 168 -2.72 16.52 -11.08
C THR A 168 -2.42 17.97 -10.76
N VAL A 169 -2.10 18.80 -11.76
CA VAL A 169 -1.75 20.20 -11.55
C VAL A 169 -2.90 21.01 -10.94
N PRO A 170 -4.14 21.00 -11.49
CA PRO A 170 -5.27 21.70 -10.86
C PRO A 170 -5.61 21.16 -9.47
N TRP A 171 -5.45 19.85 -9.25
CA TRP A 171 -5.68 19.22 -7.95
C TRP A 171 -4.70 19.76 -6.89
N LEU A 172 -3.42 19.96 -7.23
CA LEU A 172 -2.41 20.50 -6.32
C LEU A 172 -2.58 22.00 -6.07
N LEU A 173 -2.95 22.78 -7.09
CA LEU A 173 -3.03 24.24 -6.99
C LEU A 173 -4.31 24.72 -6.31
N ARG A 174 -5.43 24.05 -6.54
CA ARG A 174 -6.74 24.38 -5.99
C ARG A 174 -7.48 23.10 -5.59
N PRO A 175 -7.10 22.48 -4.46
CA PRO A 175 -7.70 21.23 -3.99
C PRO A 175 -9.21 21.37 -3.84
N SER A 176 -9.93 20.31 -4.21
CA SER A 176 -11.34 20.13 -3.90
C SER A 176 -11.71 18.64 -4.09
N VAL A 177 -12.77 18.19 -3.45
CA VAL A 177 -13.30 16.84 -3.60
C VAL A 177 -13.58 16.49 -5.07
N ALA A 178 -14.17 17.45 -5.82
CA ALA A 178 -14.45 17.24 -7.24
C ALA A 178 -13.18 17.05 -8.10
N ARG A 179 -12.12 17.81 -7.82
CA ARG A 179 -10.82 17.62 -8.52
C ARG A 179 -10.11 16.34 -8.10
N SER A 180 -10.24 15.98 -6.83
CA SER A 180 -9.75 14.69 -6.34
C SER A 180 -10.45 13.53 -7.03
N ALA A 181 -11.77 13.55 -7.14
CA ALA A 181 -12.53 12.57 -7.87
C ALA A 181 -12.16 12.52 -9.37
N ALA A 182 -11.94 13.69 -9.99
CA ALA A 182 -11.50 13.75 -11.40
C ALA A 182 -10.11 13.14 -11.60
N LEU A 183 -9.17 13.37 -10.67
CA LEU A 183 -7.84 12.75 -10.69
C LEU A 183 -7.94 11.22 -10.52
N LEU A 184 -8.72 10.76 -9.54
CA LEU A 184 -8.91 9.33 -9.26
C LEU A 184 -9.55 8.59 -10.45
N ARG A 185 -10.54 9.19 -11.12
CA ARG A 185 -11.12 8.62 -12.36
C ARG A 185 -10.10 8.44 -13.48
N ARG A 186 -9.05 9.28 -13.54
CA ARG A 186 -7.94 9.10 -14.51
C ARG A 186 -7.01 7.94 -14.15
N MET A 187 -7.05 7.48 -12.90
CA MET A 187 -6.26 6.35 -12.42
C MET A 187 -7.04 5.03 -12.51
N ALA A 188 -8.35 5.10 -12.59
CA ALA A 188 -9.26 3.97 -12.64
C ALA A 188 -9.50 3.46 -14.08
N ALA A 189 -10.16 2.30 -14.17
CA ALA A 189 -10.60 1.74 -15.45
C ALA A 189 -11.67 2.61 -16.11
N PRO A 190 -11.74 2.62 -17.46
CA PRO A 190 -12.83 3.25 -18.17
C PRO A 190 -14.18 2.67 -17.77
N GLY A 191 -15.14 3.54 -17.47
CA GLY A 191 -16.48 3.11 -17.06
C GLY A 191 -16.60 2.64 -15.60
N TRP A 192 -15.52 2.73 -14.82
CA TRP A 192 -15.63 2.53 -13.36
C TRP A 192 -16.59 3.59 -12.78
N GLY A 193 -17.48 3.12 -11.90
CA GLY A 193 -18.56 3.93 -11.34
C GLY A 193 -18.12 5.17 -10.57
N GLU A 194 -18.92 5.64 -9.66
CA GLU A 194 -18.54 6.78 -8.83
C GLU A 194 -17.39 6.45 -7.89
N VAL A 195 -16.38 7.33 -7.91
CA VAL A 195 -15.29 7.29 -6.93
C VAL A 195 -15.88 7.44 -5.53
N SER A 196 -15.50 6.55 -4.61
CA SER A 196 -16.02 6.62 -3.25
C SER A 196 -15.78 8.01 -2.63
N GLY A 197 -16.80 8.53 -1.94
CA GLY A 197 -16.71 9.82 -1.25
C GLY A 197 -15.55 9.86 -0.26
N ASN A 198 -15.25 8.73 0.38
CA ASN A 198 -14.14 8.62 1.32
C ASN A 198 -12.79 8.81 0.65
N LEU A 199 -12.55 8.17 -0.51
CA LEU A 199 -11.28 8.29 -1.21
C LEU A 199 -11.09 9.68 -1.81
N SER A 200 -12.15 10.29 -2.39
CA SER A 200 -12.08 11.65 -2.93
C SER A 200 -11.88 12.71 -1.84
N THR A 201 -12.55 12.57 -0.70
CA THR A 201 -12.35 13.44 0.48
C THR A 201 -10.95 13.28 1.06
N TRP A 202 -10.44 12.06 1.17
CA TRP A 202 -9.07 11.81 1.58
C TRP A 202 -8.05 12.48 0.66
N MET A 203 -8.20 12.33 -0.64
CA MET A 203 -7.27 12.94 -1.60
C MET A 203 -7.33 14.48 -1.58
N ASP A 204 -8.49 15.08 -1.31
CA ASP A 204 -8.61 16.51 -1.07
C ASP A 204 -7.85 16.94 0.19
N LEU A 205 -8.01 16.18 1.28
CA LEU A 205 -7.31 16.42 2.54
C LEU A 205 -5.78 16.34 2.34
N VAL A 206 -5.31 15.31 1.64
CA VAL A 206 -3.88 15.17 1.30
C VAL A 206 -3.35 16.38 0.51
N ALA A 207 -4.08 16.84 -0.48
CA ALA A 207 -3.64 18.00 -1.29
C ALA A 207 -3.57 19.28 -0.48
N ARG A 208 -4.49 19.48 0.47
CA ARG A 208 -4.51 20.67 1.36
C ARG A 208 -3.44 20.58 2.45
N CYS A 209 -3.31 19.42 3.10
CA CYS A 209 -2.55 19.27 4.33
C CYS A 209 -1.12 18.75 4.13
N CYS A 210 -0.82 18.10 3.01
CA CYS A 210 0.42 17.37 2.88
C CYS A 210 1.34 17.86 1.75
N ARG A 211 2.62 17.59 1.93
CA ARG A 211 3.63 17.65 0.86
C ARG A 211 3.65 16.30 0.18
N THR A 212 2.98 16.18 -0.97
CA THR A 212 2.82 14.92 -1.67
C THR A 212 4.17 14.26 -2.02
N SER A 213 4.16 12.93 -2.05
CA SER A 213 5.31 12.12 -2.47
C SER A 213 5.22 11.81 -3.95
N LEU A 214 6.36 11.83 -4.62
CA LEU A 214 6.49 11.13 -5.89
C LEU A 214 6.65 9.63 -5.63
N ALA A 215 6.16 8.82 -6.56
CA ALA A 215 6.39 7.39 -6.55
C ALA A 215 7.90 7.08 -6.60
N PRO A 216 8.37 6.02 -5.91
CA PRO A 216 9.78 5.67 -5.91
C PRO A 216 10.24 5.24 -7.31
N PRO A 217 11.52 5.47 -7.65
CA PRO A 217 12.12 4.90 -8.84
C PRO A 217 12.18 3.37 -8.73
N PRO A 218 12.45 2.66 -9.84
CA PRO A 218 12.75 1.23 -9.79
C PRO A 218 13.86 0.94 -8.79
N LEU A 219 13.70 -0.16 -8.05
CA LEU A 219 14.73 -0.67 -7.14
C LEU A 219 15.93 -1.23 -7.95
N PRO A 220 17.13 -1.24 -7.37
CA PRO A 220 18.31 -1.80 -8.03
C PRO A 220 18.07 -3.25 -8.47
N PRO A 221 18.47 -3.65 -9.70
CA PRO A 221 18.27 -5.02 -10.18
C PRO A 221 18.81 -6.09 -9.24
N ALA A 222 20.00 -5.90 -8.69
CA ALA A 222 20.60 -6.82 -7.73
C ALA A 222 19.79 -6.97 -6.44
N LEU A 223 19.04 -5.93 -6.01
CA LEU A 223 18.15 -6.03 -4.87
C LEU A 223 16.94 -6.90 -5.24
N LEU A 224 16.33 -6.67 -6.39
CA LEU A 224 15.17 -7.45 -6.85
C LEU A 224 15.55 -8.92 -7.03
N GLU A 225 16.72 -9.21 -7.55
CA GLU A 225 17.23 -10.58 -7.72
C GLU A 225 17.38 -11.31 -6.38
N ARG A 226 17.87 -10.65 -5.35
CA ARG A 226 17.92 -11.21 -3.98
C ARG A 226 16.54 -11.53 -3.39
N ARG A 227 15.45 -10.99 -3.95
CA ARG A 227 14.07 -11.29 -3.49
C ARG A 227 13.44 -12.49 -4.20
N ARG A 228 14.04 -13.00 -5.26
CA ARG A 228 13.54 -14.17 -6.04
C ARG A 228 13.26 -15.42 -5.22
N PRO A 229 14.04 -15.78 -4.18
CA PRO A 229 13.74 -16.96 -3.39
C PRO A 229 12.41 -16.92 -2.64
N VAL A 230 11.86 -15.73 -2.37
CA VAL A 230 10.59 -15.59 -1.67
C VAL A 230 9.45 -15.56 -2.68
N PRO A 231 8.48 -16.49 -2.60
CA PRO A 231 7.30 -16.52 -3.45
C PRO A 231 6.66 -15.13 -3.57
N THR A 232 6.40 -14.70 -4.79
CA THR A 232 5.87 -13.37 -5.06
C THR A 232 4.81 -13.43 -6.13
N LEU A 233 3.62 -12.91 -5.83
CA LEU A 233 2.54 -12.64 -6.76
C LEU A 233 2.51 -11.15 -7.08
N VAL A 234 2.55 -10.78 -8.36
CA VAL A 234 2.39 -9.40 -8.83
C VAL A 234 1.06 -9.28 -9.56
N VAL A 235 0.24 -8.35 -9.12
CA VAL A 235 -1.10 -8.09 -9.68
C VAL A 235 -1.16 -6.67 -10.20
N THR A 236 -1.80 -6.44 -11.34
CA THR A 236 -2.11 -5.09 -11.83
C THR A 236 -3.46 -5.09 -12.54
N GLY A 237 -4.10 -3.93 -12.58
CA GLY A 237 -5.32 -3.75 -13.38
C GLY A 237 -5.02 -3.71 -14.87
N ARG A 238 -5.96 -4.21 -15.68
CA ARG A 238 -5.87 -4.17 -17.16
C ARG A 238 -5.62 -2.75 -17.67
N PHE A 239 -6.24 -1.77 -17.03
CA PHE A 239 -6.23 -0.37 -17.42
C PHE A 239 -5.32 0.51 -16.55
N ASP A 240 -4.39 -0.08 -15.78
CA ASP A 240 -3.47 0.69 -14.96
C ASP A 240 -2.64 1.66 -15.82
N PRO A 241 -2.81 2.98 -15.68
CA PRO A 241 -2.11 3.96 -16.50
C PRO A 241 -0.63 4.10 -16.15
N PHE A 242 -0.25 3.76 -14.90
CA PHE A 242 1.13 3.88 -14.41
C PHE A 242 1.96 2.63 -14.70
N LEU A 243 1.35 1.47 -14.51
CA LEU A 243 2.00 0.16 -14.56
C LEU A 243 1.21 -0.83 -15.44
N PRO A 244 1.08 -0.52 -16.75
CA PRO A 244 0.29 -1.35 -17.64
C PRO A 244 0.84 -2.79 -17.70
N PRO A 245 -0.04 -3.81 -17.82
CA PRO A 245 0.34 -5.23 -17.79
C PRO A 245 1.49 -5.59 -18.73
N ARG A 246 1.50 -5.01 -19.94
CA ARG A 246 2.54 -5.24 -20.97
C ARG A 246 3.95 -4.81 -20.54
N VAL A 247 4.08 -3.94 -19.54
CA VAL A 247 5.37 -3.45 -19.02
C VAL A 247 5.71 -4.12 -17.70
N LEU A 248 4.72 -4.20 -16.78
CA LEU A 248 4.95 -4.75 -15.45
C LEU A 248 5.16 -6.27 -15.49
N GLY A 249 4.35 -7.00 -16.24
CA GLY A 249 4.38 -8.47 -16.28
C GLY A 249 5.74 -9.06 -16.71
N PRO A 250 6.29 -8.69 -17.89
CA PRO A 250 7.61 -9.13 -18.30
C PRO A 250 8.72 -8.75 -17.30
N SER A 251 8.60 -7.57 -16.68
CA SER A 251 9.58 -7.10 -15.69
C SER A 251 9.50 -7.90 -14.38
N ALA A 252 8.31 -8.20 -13.89
CA ALA A 252 8.08 -9.00 -12.69
C ALA A 252 8.63 -10.43 -12.85
N ARG A 253 8.31 -11.08 -13.95
CA ARG A 253 8.81 -12.43 -14.24
C ARG A 253 10.34 -12.46 -14.36
N ARG A 254 10.92 -11.55 -15.13
CA ARG A 254 12.38 -11.52 -15.38
C ARG A 254 13.17 -11.16 -14.11
N ARG A 255 12.74 -10.16 -13.34
CA ARG A 255 13.51 -9.62 -12.21
C ARG A 255 13.27 -10.34 -10.90
N LEU A 256 12.04 -10.81 -10.67
CA LEU A 256 11.62 -11.43 -9.42
C LEU A 256 11.32 -12.95 -9.55
N GLY A 257 11.17 -13.48 -10.76
CA GLY A 257 10.60 -14.81 -10.94
C GLY A 257 9.14 -14.91 -10.48
N ALA A 258 8.47 -13.76 -10.39
CA ALA A 258 7.14 -13.66 -9.81
C ALA A 258 6.05 -14.23 -10.71
N GLU A 259 5.02 -14.82 -10.09
CA GLU A 259 3.74 -15.03 -10.74
C GLU A 259 3.12 -13.67 -11.07
N PHE A 260 2.44 -13.57 -12.20
CA PHE A 260 1.84 -12.31 -12.65
C PHE A 260 0.39 -12.52 -13.06
N ARG A 261 -0.50 -11.76 -12.46
CA ARG A 261 -1.94 -11.76 -12.75
C ARG A 261 -2.41 -10.38 -13.17
N VAL A 262 -3.44 -10.35 -13.99
CA VAL A 262 -4.11 -9.12 -14.43
C VAL A 262 -5.56 -9.17 -13.95
N THR A 263 -6.00 -8.11 -13.26
CA THR A 263 -7.40 -7.95 -12.89
C THR A 263 -8.12 -7.23 -14.02
N GLU A 264 -9.04 -7.94 -14.65
CA GLU A 264 -9.86 -7.37 -15.72
C GLU A 264 -10.83 -6.32 -15.13
N GLY A 265 -11.17 -5.31 -15.93
CA GLY A 265 -12.08 -4.23 -15.50
C GLY A 265 -11.50 -3.26 -14.47
N ALA A 266 -10.25 -3.41 -14.05
CA ALA A 266 -9.62 -2.54 -13.05
C ALA A 266 -8.47 -1.72 -13.63
N GLY A 267 -8.24 -0.54 -13.03
CA GLY A 267 -7.10 0.35 -13.26
C GLY A 267 -6.05 0.25 -12.13
N HIS A 268 -5.60 1.40 -11.64
CA HIS A 268 -4.59 1.49 -10.60
C HIS A 268 -5.13 1.32 -9.18
N LEU A 269 -6.40 1.63 -8.98
CA LEU A 269 -7.06 1.65 -7.67
C LEU A 269 -7.65 0.27 -7.33
N LEU A 270 -6.83 -0.78 -7.44
CA LEU A 270 -7.26 -2.19 -7.32
C LEU A 270 -8.11 -2.47 -6.07
N LEU A 271 -7.79 -1.83 -4.93
CA LEU A 271 -8.50 -2.04 -3.66
C LEU A 271 -9.92 -1.48 -3.69
N ASP A 272 -10.17 -0.49 -4.55
CA ASP A 272 -11.48 0.17 -4.70
C ASP A 272 -12.25 -0.36 -5.91
N GLU A 273 -11.53 -0.71 -6.99
CA GLU A 273 -12.12 -1.11 -8.27
C GLU A 273 -12.50 -2.60 -8.32
N ALA A 274 -11.72 -3.45 -7.65
CA ALA A 274 -11.91 -4.91 -7.71
C ALA A 274 -11.58 -5.59 -6.35
N PRO A 275 -12.21 -5.15 -5.24
CA PRO A 275 -11.90 -5.63 -3.90
C PRO A 275 -12.07 -7.16 -3.75
N GLU A 276 -13.10 -7.75 -4.34
CA GLU A 276 -13.35 -9.20 -4.27
C GLU A 276 -12.29 -9.98 -5.04
N ALA A 277 -11.87 -9.51 -6.21
CA ALA A 277 -10.81 -10.15 -6.99
C ALA A 277 -9.47 -10.08 -6.26
N VAL A 278 -9.15 -8.93 -5.64
CA VAL A 278 -7.95 -8.78 -4.82
C VAL A 278 -7.99 -9.70 -3.60
N LEU A 279 -9.13 -9.77 -2.90
CA LEU A 279 -9.33 -10.67 -1.76
C LEU A 279 -9.06 -12.13 -2.18
N ALA A 280 -9.71 -12.60 -3.24
CA ALA A 280 -9.56 -13.97 -3.73
C ALA A 280 -8.11 -14.30 -4.09
N LEU A 281 -7.38 -13.40 -4.75
CA LEU A 281 -5.98 -13.58 -5.11
C LEU A 281 -5.07 -13.64 -3.87
N VAL A 282 -5.33 -12.81 -2.84
CA VAL A 282 -4.57 -12.86 -1.59
C VAL A 282 -4.83 -14.17 -0.84
N GLU A 283 -6.09 -14.60 -0.76
CA GLU A 283 -6.46 -15.86 -0.10
C GLU A 283 -5.89 -17.09 -0.83
N GLU A 284 -5.99 -17.14 -2.17
CA GLU A 284 -5.37 -18.18 -3.00
C GLU A 284 -3.86 -18.28 -2.74
N PHE A 285 -3.18 -17.13 -2.76
CA PHE A 285 -1.75 -17.07 -2.50
C PHE A 285 -1.40 -17.53 -1.07
N CYS A 286 -2.14 -17.08 -0.06
CA CYS A 286 -1.90 -17.48 1.32
C CYS A 286 -2.16 -19.00 1.54
N ALA A 287 -3.12 -19.58 0.83
CA ALA A 287 -3.43 -21.00 0.94
C ALA A 287 -2.27 -21.92 0.46
N THR A 288 -1.33 -21.40 -0.32
CA THR A 288 -0.15 -22.17 -0.74
C THR A 288 0.78 -22.49 0.43
N PHE A 289 0.80 -21.69 1.48
CA PHE A 289 1.62 -21.88 2.67
C PHE A 289 0.98 -22.79 3.73
N ALA A 290 -0.34 -22.98 3.69
CA ALA A 290 -1.03 -23.90 4.61
C ALA A 290 -0.89 -25.37 4.24
N ARG A 291 -0.34 -25.67 3.06
CA ARG A 291 -0.19 -27.04 2.51
C ARG A 291 1.26 -27.56 2.57
N SER A 292 2.17 -26.73 3.06
CA SER A 292 3.61 -27.07 3.21
C SER A 292 3.92 -27.46 4.65
#